data_b10f5676830bbdfdbe652f162dc5aba4
#
_entry.id   b10f5676830bbdfdbe652f162dc5aba4
#
_cell.length_a   1.000
_cell.length_b   1.000
_cell.length_c   1.000
_cell.angle_alpha   90.00
_cell.angle_beta   90.00
_cell.angle_gamma   90.00
#
_symmetry.space_group_name_H-M   'P 1'
#
loop_
_entity.id
_entity.type
_entity.pdbx_description
1 polymer ?
#
loop_
_entity_poly.entity_id
_entity_poly.type
_entity_poly.pdbx_seq_one_letter_code
_entity_poly.pdbx_strand_id
1 'polypeptide(L)'
;MLGATCELMVVVRLESSIGDRMGDAPHYSRWLRNHPREPMVPVGVIPTRFFTFGYIDSSMARLLTLSGSLRDGSSNTVVLAAAGLLAPAGLTVSPFGALAQLPAFNPDLDDDANAPPPPVAHWRSALRDADMVLISSPEYAHGIPGALKNALDWVVGSGELVGKPVGVVNPSASSRFAFPQLVEVLTVMSAAVIPAATVIIDLPRRGLTAAQLAADASTARALRSVLAALLAATPDVLSNTR
;
A
#
# COMPACT_ATOMS: atom_id res chain seq x y z
N MET A 1 -50.87 -0.75 -15.45
CA MET A 1 -49.73 0.21 -15.49
C MET A 1 -48.48 -0.62 -15.36
N LEU A 2 -47.75 -0.73 -16.45
CA LEU A 2 -46.55 -1.55 -16.60
C LEU A 2 -45.36 -0.79 -16.02
N GLY A 3 -44.68 -1.36 -15.03
CA GLY A 3 -43.38 -0.90 -14.56
C GLY A 3 -42.27 -1.58 -15.34
N ALA A 4 -41.52 -0.83 -16.09
CA ALA A 4 -40.37 -1.30 -16.84
C ALA A 4 -39.18 -1.52 -15.90
N THR A 5 -38.71 -2.77 -15.81
CA THR A 5 -37.43 -3.13 -15.22
C THR A 5 -36.33 -2.83 -16.23
N CYS A 6 -35.46 -1.88 -15.91
CA CYS A 6 -34.28 -1.58 -16.69
C CYS A 6 -33.17 -2.58 -16.29
N GLU A 7 -32.90 -3.58 -17.13
CA GLU A 7 -31.73 -4.43 -16.97
C GLU A 7 -30.50 -3.69 -17.48
N LEU A 8 -29.62 -3.32 -16.55
CA LEU A 8 -28.31 -2.76 -16.88
C LEU A 8 -27.35 -3.91 -17.18
N MET A 9 -27.12 -4.16 -18.46
CA MET A 9 -26.15 -5.14 -18.94
C MET A 9 -24.75 -4.50 -18.92
N VAL A 10 -23.96 -4.77 -17.89
CA VAL A 10 -22.56 -4.37 -17.85
C VAL A 10 -21.74 -5.36 -18.67
N VAL A 11 -21.37 -4.95 -19.87
CA VAL A 11 -20.40 -5.69 -20.71
C VAL A 11 -19.00 -5.22 -20.31
N VAL A 12 -18.29 -6.01 -19.52
CA VAL A 12 -16.85 -5.77 -19.27
C VAL A 12 -16.06 -6.22 -20.49
N ARG A 13 -15.66 -5.27 -21.33
CA ARG A 13 -14.75 -5.49 -22.45
C ARG A 13 -13.32 -5.35 -21.92
N LEU A 14 -12.66 -6.45 -21.62
CA LEU A 14 -11.22 -6.48 -21.40
C LEU A 14 -10.52 -6.36 -22.75
N GLU A 15 -10.17 -5.15 -23.13
CA GLU A 15 -9.28 -4.93 -24.27
C GLU A 15 -7.83 -5.20 -23.83
N SER A 16 -7.21 -6.12 -24.55
CA SER A 16 -5.81 -6.51 -24.43
C SER A 16 -4.90 -5.39 -24.93
N SER A 17 -4.47 -4.50 -24.05
CA SER A 17 -3.51 -3.42 -24.35
C SER A 17 -2.20 -3.55 -23.55
N ILE A 18 -1.71 -4.76 -23.32
CA ILE A 18 -0.41 -5.02 -22.65
C ILE A 18 0.60 -5.68 -23.63
N GLY A 19 0.35 -5.61 -24.95
CA GLY A 19 1.16 -6.30 -25.96
C GLY A 19 2.46 -5.61 -26.42
N ASP A 20 2.62 -4.28 -26.27
CA ASP A 20 3.60 -3.56 -27.09
C ASP A 20 4.70 -2.77 -26.36
N ARG A 21 4.97 -3.03 -25.08
CA ARG A 21 6.05 -2.31 -24.37
C ARG A 21 6.97 -3.13 -23.47
N MET A 22 7.10 -4.43 -23.69
CA MET A 22 8.17 -5.22 -23.05
C MET A 22 9.01 -5.90 -24.12
N GLY A 23 10.19 -5.30 -24.40
CA GLY A 23 11.24 -5.89 -25.21
C GLY A 23 11.69 -7.24 -24.65
N ASP A 24 12.21 -8.08 -25.53
CA ASP A 24 12.69 -9.45 -25.37
C ASP A 24 13.38 -9.76 -24.05
N ALA A 25 12.64 -10.25 -23.05
CA ALA A 25 13.20 -10.88 -21.87
C ALA A 25 13.06 -12.42 -22.01
N PRO A 26 14.18 -13.16 -22.14
CA PRO A 26 14.19 -14.61 -22.44
C PRO A 26 13.51 -15.49 -21.38
N HIS A 27 13.27 -14.98 -20.18
CA HIS A 27 12.61 -15.73 -19.10
C HIS A 27 11.08 -15.76 -19.19
N TYR A 28 10.45 -14.72 -19.75
CA TYR A 28 8.99 -14.63 -19.89
C TYR A 28 8.43 -15.61 -20.93
N SER A 29 9.15 -15.79 -22.03
CA SER A 29 8.79 -16.76 -23.08
C SER A 29 8.88 -18.22 -22.64
N ARG A 30 9.68 -18.53 -21.63
CA ARG A 30 9.81 -19.87 -21.04
C ARG A 30 8.64 -20.19 -20.11
N TRP A 31 8.16 -19.20 -19.36
CA TRP A 31 7.00 -19.34 -18.47
C TRP A 31 5.72 -19.61 -19.27
N LEU A 32 5.47 -18.89 -20.36
CA LEU A 32 4.29 -19.08 -21.22
C LEU A 32 4.23 -20.48 -21.89
N ARG A 33 5.37 -21.12 -22.12
CA ARG A 33 5.41 -22.47 -22.71
C ARG A 33 5.01 -23.57 -21.75
N ASN A 34 5.13 -23.35 -20.45
CA ASN A 34 4.86 -24.35 -19.43
C ASN A 34 3.46 -24.22 -18.80
N HIS A 35 2.68 -23.19 -19.17
CA HIS A 35 1.32 -22.95 -18.68
C HIS A 35 0.37 -22.79 -19.86
N PRO A 36 -0.09 -23.87 -20.47
CA PRO A 36 -1.08 -23.81 -21.54
C PRO A 36 -2.38 -23.21 -21.00
N ARG A 37 -2.93 -22.26 -21.74
CA ARG A 37 -4.22 -21.61 -21.41
C ARG A 37 -5.29 -22.70 -21.38
N GLU A 38 -5.94 -22.89 -20.24
CA GLU A 38 -7.11 -23.73 -20.14
C GLU A 38 -8.28 -23.13 -20.94
N PRO A 39 -9.10 -23.96 -21.61
CA PRO A 39 -10.27 -23.48 -22.34
C PRO A 39 -11.29 -22.90 -21.36
N MET A 40 -11.84 -21.71 -21.69
CA MET A 40 -12.90 -21.06 -20.92
C MET A 40 -14.11 -21.98 -20.79
N VAL A 41 -14.44 -22.36 -19.56
CA VAL A 41 -15.68 -23.05 -19.23
C VAL A 41 -16.81 -22.03 -19.24
N PRO A 42 -17.96 -22.28 -19.89
CA PRO A 42 -19.09 -21.34 -19.86
C PRO A 42 -19.64 -21.23 -18.44
N VAL A 43 -19.72 -20.00 -17.94
CA VAL A 43 -20.27 -19.68 -16.61
C VAL A 43 -21.78 -19.98 -16.61
N GLY A 44 -22.17 -21.02 -15.89
CA GLY A 44 -23.57 -21.32 -15.62
C GLY A 44 -24.18 -20.24 -14.72
N VAL A 45 -25.46 -19.95 -14.96
CA VAL A 45 -26.24 -18.99 -14.15
C VAL A 45 -26.34 -19.48 -12.72
N ILE A 46 -25.66 -18.79 -11.78
CA ILE A 46 -25.77 -19.05 -10.35
C ILE A 46 -26.99 -18.29 -9.82
N PRO A 47 -27.96 -18.92 -9.14
CA PRO A 47 -29.12 -18.22 -8.58
C PRO A 47 -28.65 -17.26 -7.48
N THR A 48 -29.00 -16.00 -7.62
CA THR A 48 -28.66 -14.89 -6.71
C THR A 48 -29.34 -15.11 -5.36
N ARG A 49 -28.64 -15.70 -4.38
CA ARG A 49 -29.01 -15.52 -2.98
C ARG A 49 -28.59 -14.11 -2.57
N PHE A 50 -29.55 -13.30 -2.18
CA PHE A 50 -29.29 -11.99 -1.59
C PHE A 50 -28.49 -12.15 -0.30
N PHE A 51 -27.16 -12.01 -0.38
CA PHE A 51 -26.35 -11.66 0.76
C PHE A 51 -26.52 -10.15 0.96
N THR A 52 -27.18 -9.76 2.01
CA THR A 52 -27.09 -8.38 2.50
C THR A 52 -25.66 -8.17 3.00
N PHE A 53 -24.78 -7.77 2.09
CA PHE A 53 -23.52 -7.14 2.48
C PHE A 53 -23.88 -5.87 3.23
N GLY A 54 -23.42 -5.74 4.48
CA GLY A 54 -23.45 -4.47 5.17
C GLY A 54 -22.82 -3.43 4.26
N TYR A 55 -23.50 -2.30 4.08
CA TYR A 55 -23.06 -1.18 3.26
C TYR A 55 -21.70 -0.72 3.81
N ILE A 56 -20.60 -1.14 3.17
CA ILE A 56 -19.29 -0.55 3.40
C ILE A 56 -19.38 0.81 2.70
N ASP A 57 -19.35 1.88 3.48
CA ASP A 57 -19.27 3.24 2.96
C ASP A 57 -18.05 3.34 2.06
N SER A 58 -18.24 3.18 0.75
CA SER A 58 -17.21 3.19 -0.29
C SER A 58 -16.63 4.58 -0.55
N SER A 59 -17.01 5.58 0.28
CA SER A 59 -16.57 6.97 0.15
C SER A 59 -15.29 7.30 0.94
N MET A 60 -14.77 6.37 1.75
CA MET A 60 -13.63 6.61 2.64
C MET A 60 -12.34 6.02 2.07
N ALA A 61 -11.40 6.88 1.71
CA ALA A 61 -10.04 6.45 1.38
C ALA A 61 -9.33 5.82 2.58
N ARG A 62 -8.51 4.79 2.36
CA ARG A 62 -7.82 4.04 3.41
C ARG A 62 -6.31 4.15 3.25
N LEU A 63 -5.66 4.81 4.19
CA LEU A 63 -4.21 4.94 4.27
C LEU A 63 -3.66 3.96 5.32
N LEU A 64 -2.81 3.03 4.89
CA LEU A 64 -2.01 2.21 5.79
C LEU A 64 -0.72 2.95 6.14
N THR A 65 -0.40 3.09 7.43
CA THR A 65 0.88 3.65 7.84
C THR A 65 1.79 2.56 8.40
N LEU A 66 3.07 2.57 8.00
CA LEU A 66 4.07 1.58 8.38
C LEU A 66 5.32 2.25 8.95
N SER A 67 5.58 2.04 10.24
CA SER A 67 6.86 2.43 10.86
C SER A 67 7.90 1.33 10.68
N GLY A 68 9.05 1.64 10.09
CA GLY A 68 10.19 0.73 10.04
C GLY A 68 10.92 0.58 11.38
N SER A 69 10.52 1.34 12.42
CA SER A 69 11.09 1.26 13.76
C SER A 69 10.21 0.43 14.69
N LEU A 70 10.82 -0.54 15.36
CA LEU A 70 10.16 -1.32 16.42
C LEU A 70 10.24 -0.66 17.80
N ARG A 71 10.95 0.48 17.90
CA ARG A 71 11.13 1.17 19.19
C ARG A 71 9.88 1.96 19.56
N ASP A 72 9.39 1.80 20.78
CA ASP A 72 8.31 2.61 21.30
C ASP A 72 8.68 4.10 21.30
N GLY A 73 7.73 4.96 20.89
CA GLY A 73 7.93 6.41 20.83
C GLY A 73 9.00 6.85 19.81
N SER A 74 9.29 6.05 18.79
CA SER A 74 10.23 6.44 17.75
C SER A 74 9.68 7.63 16.95
N SER A 75 10.59 8.53 16.50
CA SER A 75 10.19 9.66 15.65
C SER A 75 9.45 9.23 14.39
N ASN A 76 9.75 8.04 13.86
CA ASN A 76 9.07 7.46 12.70
C ASN A 76 7.61 7.11 13.03
N THR A 77 7.35 6.47 14.16
CA THR A 77 5.99 6.16 14.62
C THR A 77 5.22 7.44 14.94
N VAL A 78 5.88 8.39 15.61
CA VAL A 78 5.25 9.65 16.02
C VAL A 78 4.86 10.52 14.82
N VAL A 79 5.70 10.62 13.78
CA VAL A 79 5.37 11.40 12.57
C VAL A 79 4.21 10.78 11.80
N LEU A 80 4.11 9.45 11.73
CA LEU A 80 2.96 8.75 11.12
C LEU A 80 1.67 8.95 11.93
N ALA A 81 1.78 8.91 13.27
CA ALA A 81 0.63 9.22 14.13
C ALA A 81 0.18 10.69 13.99
N ALA A 82 1.12 11.63 13.83
CA ALA A 82 0.80 13.03 13.53
C ALA A 82 0.10 13.19 12.18
N ALA A 83 0.51 12.43 11.14
CA ALA A 83 -0.20 12.39 9.87
C ALA A 83 -1.65 11.91 10.05
N GLY A 84 -1.88 10.90 10.91
CA GLY A 84 -3.22 10.44 11.27
C GLY A 84 -4.09 11.53 11.91
N LEU A 85 -3.52 12.33 12.82
CA LEU A 85 -4.23 13.47 13.46
C LEU A 85 -4.55 14.60 12.46
N LEU A 86 -3.83 14.68 11.35
CA LEU A 86 -3.98 15.70 10.30
C LEU A 86 -4.76 15.20 9.10
N ALA A 87 -5.25 13.96 9.15
CA ALA A 87 -6.02 13.36 8.07
C ALA A 87 -7.28 14.20 7.76
N PRO A 88 -7.55 14.51 6.50
CA PRO A 88 -8.79 15.21 6.12
C PRO A 88 -10.00 14.29 6.31
N ALA A 89 -11.20 14.88 6.34
CA ALA A 89 -12.44 14.12 6.26
C ALA A 89 -12.45 13.23 5.01
N GLY A 90 -12.96 12.01 5.13
CA GLY A 90 -12.96 11.03 4.05
C GLY A 90 -11.68 10.18 3.95
N LEU A 91 -10.68 10.38 4.81
CA LEU A 91 -9.47 9.56 4.88
C LEU A 91 -9.40 8.81 6.22
N THR A 92 -9.45 7.48 6.18
CA THR A 92 -9.17 6.62 7.33
C THR A 92 -7.68 6.27 7.36
N VAL A 93 -7.03 6.46 8.50
CA VAL A 93 -5.60 6.13 8.69
C VAL A 93 -5.47 4.98 9.67
N SER A 94 -4.86 3.89 9.23
CA SER A 94 -4.67 2.67 10.02
C SER A 94 -3.19 2.35 10.17
N PRO A 95 -2.63 2.30 11.38
CA PRO A 95 -1.25 1.90 11.58
C PRO A 95 -1.11 0.37 11.52
N PHE A 96 -0.09 -0.14 10.81
CA PHE A 96 0.32 -1.54 10.91
C PHE A 96 1.26 -1.72 12.10
N GLY A 97 0.75 -2.30 13.18
CA GLY A 97 1.48 -2.48 14.44
C GLY A 97 2.19 -3.83 14.60
N ALA A 98 2.00 -4.78 13.66
CA ALA A 98 2.45 -6.15 13.82
C ALA A 98 3.80 -6.48 13.12
N LEU A 99 4.60 -5.47 12.76
CA LEU A 99 5.86 -5.64 12.03
C LEU A 99 6.82 -6.62 12.74
N ALA A 100 6.91 -6.56 14.06
CA ALA A 100 7.76 -7.44 14.87
C ALA A 100 7.28 -8.90 14.91
N GLN A 101 6.06 -9.19 14.50
CA GLN A 101 5.47 -10.53 14.54
C GLN A 101 5.70 -11.32 13.24
N LEU A 102 6.19 -10.66 12.19
CA LEU A 102 6.48 -11.33 10.94
C LEU A 102 7.68 -12.28 11.11
N PRO A 103 7.54 -13.58 10.77
CA PRO A 103 8.68 -14.49 10.76
C PRO A 103 9.71 -14.04 9.73
N ALA A 104 10.94 -14.50 9.85
CA ALA A 104 11.94 -14.30 8.81
C ALA A 104 11.43 -14.87 7.48
N PHE A 105 11.58 -14.08 6.40
CA PHE A 105 11.16 -14.50 5.07
C PHE A 105 11.91 -15.78 4.67
N ASN A 106 11.14 -16.76 4.25
CA ASN A 106 11.63 -18.00 3.67
C ASN A 106 10.76 -18.35 2.45
N PRO A 107 11.33 -18.41 1.24
CA PRO A 107 10.60 -18.78 0.03
C PRO A 107 9.84 -20.10 0.14
N ASP A 108 10.35 -21.08 0.92
CA ASP A 108 9.70 -22.37 1.13
C ASP A 108 8.37 -22.27 1.91
N LEU A 109 8.13 -21.14 2.56
CA LEU A 109 6.88 -20.84 3.29
C LEU A 109 5.96 -19.90 2.50
N ASP A 110 6.32 -19.56 1.26
CA ASP A 110 5.61 -18.61 0.38
C ASP A 110 5.37 -19.26 -0.98
N ASP A 111 4.73 -20.41 -0.98
CA ASP A 111 4.34 -21.13 -2.18
C ASP A 111 2.81 -21.13 -2.37
N ASP A 112 2.36 -21.40 -3.61
CA ASP A 112 0.94 -21.44 -3.95
C ASP A 112 0.19 -22.64 -3.32
N ALA A 113 0.92 -23.64 -2.79
CA ALA A 113 0.35 -24.86 -2.24
C ALA A 113 -0.03 -24.71 -0.76
N ASN A 114 0.57 -23.74 -0.06
CA ASN A 114 0.41 -23.56 1.38
C ASN A 114 -0.13 -22.15 1.72
N ALA A 115 -1.00 -22.09 2.72
CA ALA A 115 -1.39 -20.79 3.27
C ALA A 115 -0.16 -20.13 3.94
N PRO A 116 0.07 -18.82 3.72
CA PRO A 116 1.17 -18.12 4.36
C PRO A 116 0.99 -18.11 5.88
N PRO A 117 2.09 -17.98 6.66
CA PRO A 117 1.99 -17.81 8.11
C PRO A 117 0.96 -16.75 8.52
N PRO A 118 0.17 -16.96 9.58
CA PRO A 118 -0.90 -16.04 9.95
C PRO A 118 -0.49 -14.55 10.07
N PRO A 119 0.69 -14.18 10.62
CA PRO A 119 1.13 -12.79 10.62
C PRO A 119 1.37 -12.24 9.21
N VAL A 120 1.85 -13.08 8.27
CA VAL A 120 2.06 -12.70 6.86
C VAL A 120 0.72 -12.51 6.16
N ALA A 121 -0.24 -13.43 6.38
CA ALA A 121 -1.60 -13.31 5.86
C ALA A 121 -2.26 -11.98 6.33
N HIS A 122 -2.08 -11.63 7.61
CA HIS A 122 -2.55 -10.35 8.16
C HIS A 122 -1.87 -9.15 7.50
N TRP A 123 -0.54 -9.19 7.29
CA TRP A 123 0.21 -8.16 6.61
C TRP A 123 -0.27 -7.93 5.17
N ARG A 124 -0.41 -9.01 4.41
CA ARG A 124 -0.93 -8.97 3.04
C ARG A 124 -2.36 -8.44 2.98
N SER A 125 -3.22 -8.87 3.93
CA SER A 125 -4.60 -8.34 4.01
C SER A 125 -4.59 -6.84 4.28
N ALA A 126 -3.80 -6.36 5.24
CA ALA A 126 -3.71 -4.93 5.55
C ALA A 126 -3.28 -4.10 4.34
N LEU A 127 -2.34 -4.63 3.52
CA LEU A 127 -1.95 -3.98 2.27
C LEU A 127 -3.06 -4.02 1.21
N ARG A 128 -3.74 -5.15 1.02
CA ARG A 128 -4.85 -5.26 0.04
C ARG A 128 -6.00 -4.31 0.38
N ASP A 129 -6.30 -4.21 1.67
CA ASP A 129 -7.40 -3.37 2.17
C ASP A 129 -7.09 -1.87 2.11
N ALA A 130 -5.83 -1.48 1.97
CA ALA A 130 -5.41 -0.10 1.87
C ALA A 130 -5.41 0.40 0.42
N ASP A 131 -5.87 1.62 0.20
CA ASP A 131 -5.82 2.29 -1.10
C ASP A 131 -4.46 2.94 -1.35
N MET A 132 -3.74 3.29 -0.28
CA MET A 132 -2.41 3.91 -0.31
C MET A 132 -1.60 3.56 0.94
N VAL A 133 -0.28 3.73 0.88
CA VAL A 133 0.63 3.44 1.99
C VAL A 133 1.53 4.64 2.28
N LEU A 134 1.76 4.93 3.57
CA LEU A 134 2.76 5.91 4.01
C LEU A 134 3.77 5.22 4.94
N ILE A 135 5.02 5.22 4.54
CA ILE A 135 6.10 4.56 5.27
C ILE A 135 7.01 5.61 5.92
N SER A 136 7.43 5.36 7.16
CA SER A 136 8.50 6.11 7.79
C SER A 136 9.52 5.15 8.40
N SER A 137 10.81 5.33 8.07
CA SER A 137 11.85 4.38 8.44
C SER A 137 13.09 5.08 8.99
N PRO A 138 13.71 4.55 10.06
CA PRO A 138 15.04 4.98 10.48
C PRO A 138 16.11 4.41 9.54
N GLU A 139 17.31 4.94 9.69
CA GLU A 139 18.52 4.37 9.08
C GLU A 139 19.33 3.62 10.14
N TYR A 140 19.60 2.34 9.90
CA TYR A 140 20.45 1.49 10.73
C TYR A 140 21.61 0.95 9.92
N ALA A 141 22.85 1.26 10.33
CA ALA A 141 24.04 0.83 9.61
C ALA A 141 24.00 1.11 8.10
N HIS A 142 23.58 2.33 7.74
CA HIS A 142 23.41 2.79 6.36
C HIS A 142 22.38 1.99 5.54
N GLY A 143 21.43 1.33 6.17
CA GLY A 143 20.39 0.57 5.50
C GLY A 143 19.01 0.75 6.14
N ILE A 144 18.01 0.24 5.45
CA ILE A 144 16.67 0.10 6.02
C ILE A 144 16.68 -0.96 7.12
N PRO A 145 15.86 -0.83 8.18
CA PRO A 145 15.79 -1.83 9.25
C PRO A 145 15.44 -3.21 8.72
N GLY A 146 16.09 -4.24 9.25
CA GLY A 146 15.85 -5.63 8.86
C GLY A 146 14.39 -6.06 8.96
N ALA A 147 13.66 -5.60 10.00
CA ALA A 147 12.24 -5.89 10.16
C ALA A 147 11.38 -5.30 9.03
N LEU A 148 11.69 -4.07 8.57
CA LEU A 148 11.01 -3.46 7.43
C LEU A 148 11.35 -4.21 6.14
N LYS A 149 12.65 -4.49 5.90
CA LYS A 149 13.06 -5.25 4.71
C LYS A 149 12.39 -6.61 4.66
N ASN A 150 12.33 -7.32 5.80
CA ASN A 150 11.64 -8.60 5.93
C ASN A 150 10.14 -8.51 5.56
N ALA A 151 9.45 -7.46 6.02
CA ALA A 151 8.05 -7.25 5.66
C ALA A 151 7.86 -7.02 4.14
N LEU A 152 8.78 -6.29 3.51
CA LEU A 152 8.76 -6.07 2.07
C LEU A 152 9.06 -7.36 1.30
N ASP A 153 10.01 -8.19 1.78
CA ASP A 153 10.32 -9.49 1.15
C ASP A 153 9.11 -10.41 1.09
N TRP A 154 8.29 -10.44 2.15
CA TRP A 154 7.05 -11.22 2.21
C TRP A 154 5.97 -10.82 1.18
N VAL A 155 6.10 -9.69 0.52
CA VAL A 155 5.10 -9.19 -0.45
C VAL A 155 5.66 -8.97 -1.86
N VAL A 156 6.91 -9.39 -2.10
CA VAL A 156 7.50 -9.35 -3.45
C VAL A 156 6.77 -10.30 -4.40
N GLY A 157 6.56 -11.54 -3.99
CA GLY A 157 5.92 -12.56 -4.81
C GLY A 157 4.42 -12.36 -4.98
N SER A 158 3.73 -11.91 -3.93
CA SER A 158 2.27 -11.75 -3.93
C SER A 158 1.78 -10.39 -4.48
N GLY A 159 2.66 -9.38 -4.58
CA GLY A 159 2.44 -8.18 -5.39
C GLY A 159 1.46 -7.15 -4.82
N GLU A 160 1.18 -7.14 -3.50
CA GLU A 160 0.20 -6.19 -2.91
C GLU A 160 0.59 -4.71 -3.05
N LEU A 161 1.84 -4.42 -3.39
CA LEU A 161 2.32 -3.05 -3.65
C LEU A 161 2.30 -2.65 -5.13
N VAL A 162 2.05 -3.57 -6.05
CA VAL A 162 2.04 -3.27 -7.49
C VAL A 162 1.01 -2.18 -7.81
N GLY A 163 1.47 -1.06 -8.37
CA GLY A 163 0.64 0.10 -8.72
C GLY A 163 0.07 0.88 -7.54
N LYS A 164 0.31 0.44 -6.29
CA LYS A 164 -0.23 1.10 -5.10
C LYS A 164 0.50 2.41 -4.82
N PRO A 165 -0.19 3.54 -4.62
CA PRO A 165 0.41 4.80 -4.21
C PRO A 165 1.15 4.68 -2.88
N VAL A 166 2.45 4.98 -2.88
CA VAL A 166 3.29 4.93 -1.68
C VAL A 166 4.01 6.25 -1.48
N GLY A 167 3.92 6.79 -0.27
CA GLY A 167 4.74 7.90 0.21
C GLY A 167 5.78 7.42 1.21
N VAL A 168 6.91 8.13 1.29
CA VAL A 168 7.95 7.89 2.28
C VAL A 168 8.26 9.18 3.02
N VAL A 169 8.08 9.19 4.33
CA VAL A 169 8.43 10.33 5.19
C VAL A 169 9.64 9.99 6.05
N ASN A 170 10.70 10.77 5.90
CA ASN A 170 11.88 10.63 6.74
C ASN A 170 11.94 11.78 7.77
N PRO A 171 11.83 11.48 9.08
CA PRO A 171 11.87 12.49 10.14
C PRO A 171 13.30 12.93 10.53
N SER A 172 14.29 12.70 9.67
CA SER A 172 15.69 13.02 9.93
C SER A 172 16.47 13.33 8.67
N ALA A 173 17.00 14.53 8.57
CA ALA A 173 17.88 14.92 7.47
C ALA A 173 19.21 14.14 7.42
N SER A 174 19.56 13.40 8.48
CA SER A 174 20.80 12.61 8.56
C SER A 174 20.70 11.24 7.89
N SER A 175 19.50 10.79 7.52
CA SER A 175 19.29 9.51 6.82
C SER A 175 19.64 9.67 5.33
N ARG A 176 20.86 9.35 4.97
CA ARG A 176 21.38 9.56 3.61
C ARG A 176 21.33 8.29 2.74
N PHE A 177 21.30 7.13 3.35
CA PHE A 177 21.41 5.84 2.67
C PHE A 177 20.09 5.07 2.68
N ALA A 178 19.44 4.93 3.85
CA ALA A 178 18.21 4.14 3.97
C ALA A 178 17.04 4.75 3.20
N PHE A 179 16.95 6.09 3.12
CA PHE A 179 15.84 6.74 2.41
C PHE A 179 15.85 6.45 0.90
N PRO A 180 16.93 6.71 0.14
CA PRO A 180 16.97 6.35 -1.27
C PRO A 180 16.92 4.84 -1.49
N GLN A 181 17.51 4.02 -0.60
CA GLN A 181 17.41 2.56 -0.68
C GLN A 181 15.95 2.09 -0.56
N LEU A 182 15.15 2.66 0.34
CA LEU A 182 13.74 2.32 0.48
C LEU A 182 12.96 2.69 -0.77
N VAL A 183 13.20 3.86 -1.33
CA VAL A 183 12.58 4.30 -2.60
C VAL A 183 12.90 3.32 -3.72
N GLU A 184 14.17 2.90 -3.86
CA GLU A 184 14.58 1.93 -4.86
C GLU A 184 13.88 0.57 -4.67
N VAL A 185 13.86 0.03 -3.45
CA VAL A 185 13.17 -1.23 -3.13
C VAL A 185 11.69 -1.17 -3.53
N LEU A 186 11.00 -0.10 -3.16
CA LEU A 186 9.58 0.09 -3.51
C LEU A 186 9.37 0.20 -5.02
N THR A 187 10.29 0.87 -5.73
CA THR A 187 10.24 1.00 -7.20
C THR A 187 10.43 -0.35 -7.88
N VAL A 188 11.38 -1.17 -7.44
CA VAL A 188 11.59 -2.54 -7.95
C VAL A 188 10.37 -3.42 -7.68
N MET A 189 9.66 -3.19 -6.58
CA MET A 189 8.39 -3.86 -6.25
C MET A 189 7.20 -3.32 -7.04
N SER A 190 7.43 -2.43 -8.02
CA SER A 190 6.39 -1.81 -8.86
C SER A 190 5.36 -0.98 -8.08
N ALA A 191 5.69 -0.50 -6.89
CA ALA A 191 4.88 0.48 -6.18
C ALA A 191 4.86 1.81 -6.94
N ALA A 192 3.73 2.51 -6.92
CA ALA A 192 3.66 3.88 -7.42
C ALA A 192 4.21 4.84 -6.34
N VAL A 193 5.54 4.98 -6.28
CA VAL A 193 6.17 5.92 -5.34
C VAL A 193 5.85 7.34 -5.75
N ILE A 194 5.15 8.09 -4.87
CA ILE A 194 4.68 9.45 -5.17
C ILE A 194 5.75 10.46 -4.76
N PRO A 195 6.41 11.16 -5.70
CA PRO A 195 7.51 12.07 -5.37
C PRO A 195 7.11 13.19 -4.42
N ALA A 196 5.90 13.77 -4.58
CA ALA A 196 5.37 14.81 -3.71
C ALA A 196 4.99 14.31 -2.30
N ALA A 197 4.88 13.00 -2.10
CA ALA A 197 4.68 12.35 -0.81
C ALA A 197 5.94 11.67 -0.27
N THR A 198 7.09 11.82 -0.95
CA THR A 198 8.37 11.19 -0.60
C THR A 198 9.33 12.30 -0.18
N VAL A 199 9.34 12.61 1.11
CA VAL A 199 9.92 13.84 1.63
C VAL A 199 10.70 13.63 2.94
N ILE A 200 11.68 14.50 3.18
CA ILE A 200 12.33 14.65 4.48
C ILE A 200 11.60 15.76 5.24
N ILE A 201 11.14 15.47 6.44
CA ILE A 201 10.56 16.44 7.37
C ILE A 201 11.51 16.56 8.55
N ASP A 202 12.32 17.60 8.56
CA ASP A 202 13.23 17.84 9.68
C ASP A 202 12.44 18.26 10.91
N LEU A 203 12.38 17.35 11.88
CA LEU A 203 11.61 17.58 13.09
C LEU A 203 12.33 18.61 13.99
N PRO A 204 11.58 19.53 14.65
CA PRO A 204 12.17 20.61 15.43
C PRO A 204 13.00 20.10 16.63
N ARG A 205 12.70 18.92 17.16
CA ARG A 205 13.46 18.20 18.17
C ARG A 205 13.01 16.75 18.30
N ARG A 206 13.79 15.93 19.01
CA ARG A 206 13.39 14.56 19.38
C ARG A 206 12.46 14.58 20.60
N GLY A 207 11.69 13.50 20.77
CA GLY A 207 10.82 13.30 21.94
C GLY A 207 9.52 14.11 21.92
N LEU A 208 9.11 14.63 20.77
CA LEU A 208 7.79 15.23 20.59
C LEU A 208 6.71 14.17 20.50
N THR A 209 5.51 14.49 20.96
CA THR A 209 4.32 13.68 20.76
C THR A 209 3.70 13.96 19.39
N ALA A 210 2.83 13.05 18.92
CA ALA A 210 2.09 13.26 17.67
C ALA A 210 1.26 14.54 17.67
N ALA A 211 0.61 14.87 18.80
CA ALA A 211 -0.15 16.10 18.94
C ALA A 211 0.73 17.36 18.85
N GLN A 212 1.94 17.32 19.43
CA GLN A 212 2.89 18.44 19.33
C GLN A 212 3.40 18.62 17.88
N LEU A 213 3.68 17.52 17.17
CA LEU A 213 4.04 17.58 15.74
C LEU A 213 2.89 18.09 14.87
N ALA A 214 1.66 17.66 15.15
CA ALA A 214 0.48 18.13 14.44
C ALA A 214 0.17 19.63 14.71
N ALA A 215 0.59 20.15 15.86
CA ALA A 215 0.46 21.57 16.23
C ALA A 215 1.61 22.44 15.69
N ASP A 216 2.76 21.86 15.32
CA ASP A 216 3.86 22.60 14.69
C ASP A 216 3.50 22.97 13.26
N ALA A 217 3.48 24.27 12.96
CA ALA A 217 2.97 24.78 11.70
C ALA A 217 3.74 24.28 10.47
N SER A 218 5.05 24.07 10.57
CA SER A 218 5.90 23.60 9.48
C SER A 218 5.68 22.11 9.20
N THR A 219 5.72 21.30 10.25
CA THR A 219 5.47 19.86 10.19
C THR A 219 4.05 19.55 9.73
N ALA A 220 3.05 20.24 10.27
CA ALA A 220 1.65 20.07 9.88
C ALA A 220 1.41 20.39 8.41
N ARG A 221 2.03 21.46 7.89
CA ARG A 221 1.93 21.84 6.47
C ARG A 221 2.54 20.75 5.59
N ALA A 222 3.74 20.27 5.93
CA ALA A 222 4.42 19.22 5.18
C ALA A 222 3.59 17.92 5.16
N LEU A 223 3.08 17.48 6.32
CA LEU A 223 2.26 16.27 6.42
C LEU A 223 0.93 16.40 5.65
N ARG A 224 0.25 17.54 5.70
CA ARG A 224 -0.96 17.78 4.89
C ARG A 224 -0.66 17.73 3.40
N SER A 225 0.49 18.25 2.96
CA SER A 225 0.92 18.16 1.55
C SER A 225 1.18 16.71 1.14
N VAL A 226 1.80 15.90 2.00
CA VAL A 226 2.01 14.47 1.77
C VAL A 226 0.67 13.72 1.63
N LEU A 227 -0.27 13.95 2.55
CA LEU A 227 -1.59 13.32 2.50
C LEU A 227 -2.38 13.73 1.26
N ALA A 228 -2.34 15.01 0.89
CA ALA A 228 -2.98 15.50 -0.32
C ALA A 228 -2.39 14.89 -1.59
N ALA A 229 -1.06 14.71 -1.65
CA ALA A 229 -0.39 14.08 -2.79
C ALA A 229 -0.76 12.60 -2.94
N LEU A 230 -0.86 11.86 -1.83
CA LEU A 230 -1.31 10.47 -1.84
C LEU A 230 -2.77 10.35 -2.30
N LEU A 231 -3.66 11.17 -1.76
CA LEU A 231 -5.08 11.20 -2.17
C LEU A 231 -5.23 11.52 -3.66
N ALA A 232 -4.48 12.48 -4.18
CA ALA A 232 -4.53 12.85 -5.59
C ALA A 232 -4.02 11.74 -6.53
N ALA A 233 -3.18 10.85 -6.02
CA ALA A 233 -2.65 9.70 -6.76
C ALA A 233 -3.56 8.46 -6.72
N THR A 234 -4.71 8.52 -6.02
CA THR A 234 -5.65 7.42 -5.86
C THR A 234 -6.94 7.75 -6.64
N PRO A 235 -7.02 7.38 -7.94
CA PRO A 235 -8.05 7.91 -8.86
C PRO A 235 -9.49 7.54 -8.51
N ASP A 236 -9.72 6.37 -7.91
CA ASP A 236 -11.07 5.83 -7.73
C ASP A 236 -11.83 6.38 -6.51
N VAL A 237 -11.15 7.01 -5.57
CA VAL A 237 -11.77 7.57 -4.36
C VAL A 237 -12.44 8.92 -4.64
N LEU A 238 -11.96 9.68 -5.64
CA LEU A 238 -12.50 11.00 -5.98
C LEU A 238 -13.66 10.96 -6.96
N SER A 239 -13.91 9.83 -7.63
CA SER A 239 -15.00 9.71 -8.62
C SER A 239 -16.39 9.55 -8.00
N ASN A 240 -16.50 9.18 -6.72
CA ASN A 240 -17.77 8.99 -6.00
C ASN A 240 -18.28 10.21 -5.22
N THR A 241 -17.63 11.38 -5.34
CA THR A 241 -18.01 12.63 -4.62
C THR A 241 -18.66 13.67 -5.53
N ARG A 242 -19.22 13.25 -6.70
CA ARG A 242 -20.01 14.14 -7.55
C ARG A 242 -21.47 13.69 -7.65
#